data_4f6583fc10d3f4a4da210ecc27247115
#
_entry.id   4f6583fc10d3f4a4da210ecc27247115
#
_cell.length_a   1.000
_cell.length_b   1.000
_cell.length_c   1.000
_cell.angle_alpha   90.00
_cell.angle_beta   90.00
_cell.angle_gamma   90.00
#
_symmetry.space_group_name_H-M   'P 1'
#
loop_
_entity.id
_entity.type
_entity.pdbx_description
1 polymer ?
#
loop_
_entity_poly.entity_id
_entity_poly.type
_entity_poly.pdbx_seq_one_letter_code
_entity_poly.pdbx_strand_id
1 'polypeptide(L)'
;MYPIKKFFLLISVIGFLPAGCVQNENKRSDPSVKSLASVPAWTKEAIWYQIFVERFRNGDRSNDPTPADMYGSYPDKIPKDWKTTPWGHDWYSHEPWLDSIKANGFYSKIQARRYGGDLQGVLNEMDYIQSLGVTAIYFNPLNDSPSLHKYDARNYAHIDRNFGPDPKGDVMIMDAETHDDPATWKWTSADKLFLKIVDEFHKRGIRVIMDYSWNHTGKEFWALNDIRKNGKNSKFVDWYNIIQFDDPSTPKDELKYEGWGGNNPYMPVFRKDIIPPDDKIMPFEGNLHSESLKQHIFSVTRRWLDPDADGNPADGVDGFRLDVAGEVPMGFWREYRKVVRYVNPEAYLIGEIWWLEWPDKLLDPRVFLQGDQYDAIMNYRWYRIARGFFGQADPVLTPAGFVQGIHGINRSLNIENLQAMMNVTSSHDSPRLSTSLFNKTMDKYNAKPSDNPDYKINRPDQLTRKEQMLLLIHQYTFPGAPQIWNGEEAGMWGADDPDCR
;
A
#
# COMPACT_ATOMS: atom_id res chain seq x y z
N MET A 1 50.05 41.85 -30.83
CA MET A 1 50.79 42.65 -29.86
C MET A 1 50.49 42.17 -28.47
N TYR A 2 51.40 41.45 -27.89
CA TYR A 2 51.51 41.16 -26.45
C TYR A 2 52.20 42.37 -25.80
N PRO A 3 52.29 42.50 -24.45
CA PRO A 3 51.92 41.69 -23.28
C PRO A 3 51.37 42.56 -22.12
N ILE A 4 51.07 42.02 -20.93
CA ILE A 4 51.87 42.15 -19.68
C ILE A 4 51.10 41.44 -18.48
N LYS A 5 51.85 40.57 -17.79
CA LYS A 5 51.59 39.98 -16.48
C LYS A 5 51.58 41.01 -15.36
N LYS A 6 50.77 40.81 -14.33
CA LYS A 6 51.08 41.24 -12.96
C LYS A 6 50.72 40.21 -11.91
N PHE A 7 51.72 39.83 -11.15
CA PHE A 7 51.75 39.13 -9.87
C PHE A 7 51.23 40.02 -8.73
N PHE A 8 50.54 39.45 -7.75
CA PHE A 8 50.49 39.91 -6.36
C PHE A 8 50.16 38.74 -5.42
N LEU A 9 51.04 38.41 -4.67
CA LEU A 9 51.50 38.39 -3.28
C LEU A 9 50.47 37.87 -2.25
N LEU A 10 50.86 36.72 -1.67
CA LEU A 10 50.29 36.10 -0.47
C LEU A 10 50.51 37.00 0.76
N ILE A 11 49.50 37.14 1.61
CA ILE A 11 49.66 37.46 3.04
C ILE A 11 48.89 36.45 3.83
N SER A 12 49.64 35.64 4.60
CA SER A 12 49.11 34.70 5.61
C SER A 12 48.74 35.47 6.87
N VAL A 13 47.49 35.32 7.31
CA VAL A 13 47.08 35.67 8.68
C VAL A 13 46.67 34.37 9.38
N ILE A 14 47.50 33.96 10.33
CA ILE A 14 47.21 32.85 11.26
C ILE A 14 46.31 33.40 12.36
N GLY A 15 45.07 33.00 12.37
CA GLY A 15 44.12 33.22 13.42
C GLY A 15 43.88 31.93 14.19
N PHE A 16 44.29 31.86 15.45
CA PHE A 16 43.94 30.81 16.40
C PHE A 16 42.45 30.92 16.75
N LEU A 17 41.69 29.86 16.53
CA LEU A 17 40.35 29.69 17.07
C LEU A 17 40.32 28.43 18.00
N PRO A 18 39.53 28.45 19.08
CA PRO A 18 39.57 27.41 20.09
C PRO A 18 38.90 26.13 19.59
N ALA A 19 39.40 24.97 20.07
CA ALA A 19 38.86 23.65 19.86
C ALA A 19 37.45 23.54 20.44
N GLY A 20 36.43 23.67 19.57
CA GLY A 20 35.09 23.22 19.88
C GLY A 20 34.95 21.74 19.51
N CYS A 21 34.36 20.97 20.40
CA CYS A 21 34.00 19.56 20.17
C CYS A 21 33.19 19.45 18.88
N VAL A 22 33.79 18.90 17.86
CA VAL A 22 33.08 18.46 16.65
C VAL A 22 32.45 17.11 17.02
N GLN A 23 31.14 17.11 17.23
CA GLN A 23 30.37 15.88 17.16
C GLN A 23 30.59 15.29 15.77
N ASN A 24 31.07 14.05 15.74
CA ASN A 24 31.17 13.26 14.52
C ASN A 24 29.75 12.97 14.02
N GLU A 25 29.20 13.86 13.21
CA GLU A 25 28.12 13.46 12.32
C GLU A 25 28.72 12.44 11.36
N ASN A 26 28.35 11.19 11.53
CA ASN A 26 28.54 10.13 10.52
C ASN A 26 27.78 10.56 9.28
N LYS A 27 28.42 11.35 8.41
CA LYS A 27 27.88 11.67 7.08
C LYS A 27 27.81 10.36 6.31
N ARG A 28 26.63 9.76 6.19
CA ARG A 28 26.37 8.74 5.19
C ARG A 28 26.77 9.32 3.83
N SER A 29 27.61 8.61 3.09
CA SER A 29 27.94 9.01 1.72
C SER A 29 26.68 8.88 0.87
N ASP A 30 26.40 9.88 0.04
CA ASP A 30 25.33 9.79 -0.95
C ASP A 30 25.44 8.46 -1.73
N PRO A 31 24.34 7.71 -1.87
CA PRO A 31 24.37 6.45 -2.60
C PRO A 31 24.88 6.68 -4.02
N SER A 32 25.77 5.82 -4.50
CA SER A 32 26.20 5.89 -5.90
C SER A 32 24.99 5.65 -6.82
N VAL A 33 25.02 6.22 -8.04
CA VAL A 33 23.96 6.00 -9.05
C VAL A 33 23.71 4.51 -9.29
N LYS A 34 24.74 3.67 -9.20
CA LYS A 34 24.63 2.22 -9.34
C LYS A 34 23.86 1.59 -8.18
N SER A 35 24.04 2.06 -6.94
CA SER A 35 23.29 1.54 -5.78
C SER A 35 21.83 1.98 -5.80
N LEU A 36 21.52 3.15 -6.35
CA LEU A 36 20.14 3.61 -6.54
C LEU A 36 19.38 2.73 -7.54
N ALA A 37 20.05 2.26 -8.59
CA ALA A 37 19.41 1.46 -9.65
C ALA A 37 19.34 -0.05 -9.36
N SER A 38 20.08 -0.56 -8.37
CA SER A 38 20.12 -1.99 -8.08
C SER A 38 18.82 -2.49 -7.46
N VAL A 39 18.38 -3.68 -7.90
CA VAL A 39 17.29 -4.44 -7.27
C VAL A 39 17.86 -5.22 -6.08
N PRO A 40 17.29 -5.15 -4.87
CA PRO A 40 17.79 -5.88 -3.71
C PRO A 40 17.82 -7.40 -3.95
N ALA A 41 18.94 -8.03 -3.64
CA ALA A 41 19.15 -9.44 -3.98
C ALA A 41 18.13 -10.37 -3.31
N TRP A 42 17.74 -10.09 -2.06
CA TRP A 42 16.81 -10.90 -1.29
C TRP A 42 15.42 -11.01 -1.93
N THR A 43 15.00 -10.00 -2.71
CA THR A 43 13.67 -9.96 -3.35
C THR A 43 13.47 -11.03 -4.42
N LYS A 44 14.57 -11.54 -4.99
CA LYS A 44 14.56 -12.57 -6.03
C LYS A 44 14.33 -13.97 -5.47
N GLU A 45 14.52 -14.14 -4.16
CA GLU A 45 14.35 -15.39 -3.42
C GLU A 45 13.11 -15.32 -2.51
N ALA A 46 12.35 -14.24 -2.59
CA ALA A 46 11.20 -14.03 -1.73
C ALA A 46 10.05 -14.99 -2.09
N ILE A 47 9.43 -15.54 -1.05
CA ILE A 47 8.11 -16.17 -1.07
C ILE A 47 7.23 -15.29 -0.19
N TRP A 48 6.34 -14.54 -0.83
CA TRP A 48 5.52 -13.54 -0.17
C TRP A 48 4.28 -14.15 0.48
N TYR A 49 4.00 -13.73 1.71
CA TYR A 49 2.70 -13.93 2.34
C TYR A 49 2.05 -12.58 2.60
N GLN A 50 0.92 -12.31 1.95
CA GLN A 50 0.18 -11.07 2.10
C GLN A 50 -0.80 -11.20 3.25
N ILE A 51 -0.76 -10.25 4.20
CA ILE A 51 -1.61 -10.23 5.39
C ILE A 51 -2.50 -8.98 5.36
N PHE A 52 -3.82 -9.21 5.37
CA PHE A 52 -4.82 -8.19 5.64
C PHE A 52 -5.22 -8.30 7.11
N VAL A 53 -4.63 -7.46 7.97
CA VAL A 53 -4.66 -7.62 9.42
C VAL A 53 -6.08 -7.72 9.98
N GLU A 54 -6.98 -6.82 9.54
CA GLU A 54 -8.39 -6.79 9.99
C GLU A 54 -9.13 -8.13 9.75
N ARG A 55 -8.68 -8.92 8.76
CA ARG A 55 -9.27 -10.19 8.36
C ARG A 55 -8.43 -11.41 8.70
N PHE A 56 -7.27 -11.23 9.33
CA PHE A 56 -6.35 -12.32 9.60
C PHE A 56 -6.71 -13.08 10.88
N ARG A 57 -6.57 -12.44 12.04
CA ARG A 57 -6.90 -13.01 13.34
C ARG A 57 -7.14 -11.91 14.37
N ASN A 58 -8.23 -12.05 15.14
CA ASN A 58 -8.48 -11.25 16.32
C ASN A 58 -7.71 -11.87 17.49
N GLY A 59 -6.64 -11.23 17.92
CA GLY A 59 -5.77 -11.68 19.02
C GLY A 59 -6.09 -11.02 20.35
N ASP A 60 -6.71 -9.84 20.32
CA ASP A 60 -7.12 -9.07 21.50
C ASP A 60 -8.48 -8.40 21.28
N ARG A 61 -9.53 -8.98 21.81
CA ARG A 61 -10.88 -8.42 21.66
C ARG A 61 -11.11 -7.11 22.40
N SER A 62 -10.17 -6.67 23.24
CA SER A 62 -10.32 -5.39 23.96
C SER A 62 -10.06 -4.18 23.05
N ASN A 63 -9.42 -4.39 21.90
CA ASN A 63 -9.16 -3.37 20.88
C ASN A 63 -10.13 -3.42 19.71
N ASP A 64 -11.15 -4.29 19.73
CA ASP A 64 -12.15 -4.39 18.68
C ASP A 64 -12.70 -3.00 18.31
N PRO A 65 -12.85 -2.67 17.02
CA PRO A 65 -13.35 -1.39 16.58
C PRO A 65 -14.80 -1.15 17.03
N THR A 66 -15.14 0.10 17.25
CA THR A 66 -16.49 0.57 17.58
C THR A 66 -17.08 1.37 16.42
N PRO A 67 -18.40 1.65 16.40
CA PRO A 67 -18.98 2.55 15.41
C PRO A 67 -18.31 3.93 15.32
N ALA A 68 -17.74 4.44 16.43
CA ALA A 68 -17.01 5.70 16.44
C ALA A 68 -15.69 5.63 15.67
N ASP A 69 -15.01 4.50 15.72
CA ASP A 69 -13.75 4.29 15.00
C ASP A 69 -13.94 4.23 13.48
N MET A 70 -15.16 3.95 13.02
CA MET A 70 -15.52 3.89 11.60
C MET A 70 -16.01 5.23 11.04
N TYR A 71 -16.09 6.28 11.87
CA TYR A 71 -16.49 7.61 11.40
C TYR A 71 -15.55 8.13 10.31
N GLY A 72 -16.12 8.56 9.20
CA GLY A 72 -15.35 9.02 8.05
C GLY A 72 -15.18 8.01 6.93
N SER A 73 -15.56 6.74 7.13
CA SER A 73 -15.60 5.72 6.08
C SER A 73 -16.99 5.55 5.47
N TYR A 74 -17.05 4.90 4.32
CA TYR A 74 -18.31 4.42 3.76
C TYR A 74 -18.71 3.11 4.44
N PRO A 75 -20.00 2.90 4.79
CA PRO A 75 -21.12 3.86 4.78
C PRO A 75 -21.04 4.84 5.98
N ASP A 76 -21.48 6.10 5.77
CA ASP A 76 -21.32 7.20 6.77
C ASP A 76 -21.93 6.95 8.14
N LYS A 77 -22.95 6.13 8.24
CA LYS A 77 -23.68 5.92 9.47
C LYS A 77 -23.70 4.45 9.84
N ILE A 78 -22.99 4.13 10.90
CA ILE A 78 -22.95 2.80 11.48
C ILE A 78 -24.05 2.71 12.56
N PRO A 79 -24.89 1.66 12.54
CA PRO A 79 -25.96 1.48 13.51
C PRO A 79 -25.42 1.27 14.93
N LYS A 80 -26.20 1.64 15.95
CA LYS A 80 -25.81 1.48 17.36
C LYS A 80 -25.75 0.02 17.83
N ASP A 81 -26.47 -0.86 17.15
CA ASP A 81 -26.51 -2.31 17.40
C ASP A 81 -25.44 -3.07 16.58
N TRP A 82 -24.59 -2.36 15.83
CA TRP A 82 -23.46 -2.93 15.13
C TRP A 82 -22.50 -3.66 16.07
N LYS A 83 -21.96 -4.78 15.62
CA LYS A 83 -20.97 -5.58 16.35
C LYS A 83 -19.94 -6.14 15.39
N THR A 84 -18.73 -6.35 15.89
CA THR A 84 -17.68 -7.11 15.21
C THR A 84 -18.20 -8.47 14.80
N THR A 85 -18.00 -8.84 13.53
CA THR A 85 -18.47 -10.11 12.96
C THR A 85 -17.55 -11.25 13.41
N PRO A 86 -18.07 -12.35 13.97
CA PRO A 86 -17.25 -13.49 14.33
C PRO A 86 -16.58 -14.12 13.08
N TRP A 87 -15.35 -14.58 13.20
CA TRP A 87 -14.58 -15.17 12.10
C TRP A 87 -15.27 -16.37 11.44
N GLY A 88 -16.01 -17.17 12.17
CA GLY A 88 -16.78 -18.30 11.64
C GLY A 88 -18.11 -17.93 10.96
N HIS A 89 -18.41 -16.62 10.83
CA HIS A 89 -19.61 -16.17 10.14
C HIS A 89 -19.51 -16.44 8.64
N ASP A 90 -20.60 -16.91 8.03
CA ASP A 90 -20.67 -17.05 6.57
C ASP A 90 -20.60 -15.66 5.90
N TRP A 91 -19.70 -15.49 4.93
CA TRP A 91 -19.47 -14.20 4.30
C TRP A 91 -20.68 -13.65 3.54
N TYR A 92 -21.57 -14.52 3.10
CA TYR A 92 -22.78 -14.15 2.35
C TYR A 92 -24.03 -14.12 3.23
N SER A 93 -23.89 -14.44 4.52
CA SER A 93 -24.99 -14.32 5.48
C SER A 93 -25.22 -12.87 5.88
N HIS A 94 -26.47 -12.58 6.23
CA HIS A 94 -26.95 -11.25 6.57
C HIS A 94 -26.94 -11.07 8.09
N GLU A 95 -26.20 -10.08 8.58
CA GLU A 95 -26.29 -9.66 9.99
C GLU A 95 -27.49 -8.72 10.19
N PRO A 96 -28.22 -8.82 11.33
CA PRO A 96 -29.42 -8.01 11.57
C PRO A 96 -29.19 -6.49 11.49
N TRP A 97 -28.01 -6.00 11.88
CA TRP A 97 -27.68 -4.59 11.85
C TRP A 97 -27.51 -4.03 10.43
N LEU A 98 -27.29 -4.87 9.41
CA LEU A 98 -27.24 -4.45 8.01
C LEU A 98 -28.51 -3.78 7.53
N ASP A 99 -29.69 -4.12 8.09
CA ASP A 99 -30.98 -3.51 7.71
C ASP A 99 -31.03 -2.01 8.04
N SER A 100 -30.34 -1.61 9.08
CA SER A 100 -30.25 -0.21 9.52
C SER A 100 -29.27 0.64 8.69
N ILE A 101 -28.42 0.03 7.85
CA ILE A 101 -27.47 0.74 7.00
C ILE A 101 -28.15 1.28 5.74
N LYS A 102 -28.03 2.60 5.54
CA LYS A 102 -28.52 3.29 4.35
C LYS A 102 -27.51 3.20 3.21
N ALA A 103 -27.42 2.04 2.59
CA ALA A 103 -26.59 1.82 1.40
C ALA A 103 -27.34 0.86 0.45
N ASN A 104 -27.01 0.93 -0.85
CA ASN A 104 -27.69 0.15 -1.87
C ASN A 104 -27.07 -1.27 -1.98
N GLY A 105 -27.87 -2.28 -1.65
CA GLY A 105 -27.49 -3.69 -1.79
C GLY A 105 -26.56 -4.20 -0.70
N PHE A 106 -26.43 -5.53 -0.64
CA PHE A 106 -25.66 -6.26 0.35
C PHE A 106 -24.17 -5.84 0.38
N TYR A 107 -23.52 -5.81 -0.77
CA TYR A 107 -22.07 -5.52 -0.88
C TYR A 107 -21.70 -4.11 -0.43
N SER A 108 -22.57 -3.14 -0.67
CA SER A 108 -22.36 -1.78 -0.16
C SER A 108 -22.49 -1.70 1.36
N LYS A 109 -23.37 -2.50 1.95
CA LYS A 109 -23.58 -2.53 3.39
C LYS A 109 -22.49 -3.24 4.15
N ILE A 110 -21.96 -4.36 3.62
CA ILE A 110 -20.87 -5.12 4.26
C ILE A 110 -19.52 -4.42 4.27
N GLN A 111 -19.38 -3.26 3.60
CA GLN A 111 -18.25 -2.37 3.82
C GLN A 111 -18.13 -1.92 5.30
N ALA A 112 -19.22 -1.95 6.04
CA ALA A 112 -19.22 -1.69 7.49
C ALA A 112 -18.78 -2.90 8.33
N ARG A 113 -18.61 -4.09 7.73
CA ARG A 113 -18.24 -5.31 8.45
C ARG A 113 -16.79 -5.23 8.93
N ARG A 114 -16.56 -5.62 10.18
CA ARG A 114 -15.24 -5.78 10.77
C ARG A 114 -15.16 -7.12 11.47
N TYR A 115 -14.04 -7.82 11.34
CA TYR A 115 -13.76 -9.07 12.06
C TYR A 115 -12.84 -8.86 13.26
N GLY A 116 -12.28 -7.67 13.42
CA GLY A 116 -11.45 -7.30 14.56
C GLY A 116 -10.06 -7.95 14.54
N GLY A 117 -9.55 -8.33 13.37
CA GLY A 117 -8.16 -8.77 13.25
C GLY A 117 -7.19 -7.66 13.66
N ASP A 118 -6.11 -8.03 14.36
CA ASP A 118 -5.17 -7.12 14.97
C ASP A 118 -3.72 -7.63 14.91
N LEU A 119 -2.76 -6.81 15.33
CA LEU A 119 -1.36 -7.16 15.34
C LEU A 119 -1.01 -8.22 16.40
N GLN A 120 -1.78 -8.32 17.49
CA GLN A 120 -1.60 -9.40 18.45
C GLN A 120 -1.97 -10.74 17.82
N GLY A 121 -3.00 -10.77 16.94
CA GLY A 121 -3.35 -11.95 16.16
C GLY A 121 -2.22 -12.39 15.21
N VAL A 122 -1.55 -11.43 14.57
CA VAL A 122 -0.37 -11.72 13.73
C VAL A 122 0.77 -12.30 14.58
N LEU A 123 1.06 -11.67 15.72
CA LEU A 123 2.09 -12.14 16.66
C LEU A 123 1.83 -13.57 17.15
N ASN A 124 0.58 -13.90 17.41
CA ASN A 124 0.17 -15.22 17.88
C ASN A 124 0.34 -16.32 16.82
N GLU A 125 0.35 -15.95 15.53
CA GLU A 125 0.44 -16.89 14.40
C GLU A 125 1.81 -16.93 13.73
N MET A 126 2.85 -16.33 14.32
CA MET A 126 4.19 -16.29 13.70
C MET A 126 4.78 -17.66 13.39
N ASP A 127 4.58 -18.63 14.28
CA ASP A 127 5.08 -19.99 14.06
C ASP A 127 4.32 -20.70 12.93
N TYR A 128 3.01 -20.45 12.81
CA TYR A 128 2.23 -20.88 11.64
C TYR A 128 2.75 -20.26 10.36
N ILE A 129 2.92 -18.94 10.32
CA ILE A 129 3.43 -18.22 9.15
C ILE A 129 4.82 -18.75 8.76
N GLN A 130 5.71 -18.93 9.71
CA GLN A 130 7.05 -19.52 9.47
C GLN A 130 6.96 -20.94 8.91
N SER A 131 6.00 -21.76 9.40
CA SER A 131 5.80 -23.13 8.94
C SER A 131 5.35 -23.25 7.48
N LEU A 132 4.81 -22.19 6.89
CA LEU A 132 4.46 -22.10 5.48
C LEU A 132 5.70 -22.00 4.57
N GLY A 133 6.89 -21.76 5.12
CA GLY A 133 8.12 -21.59 4.36
C GLY A 133 8.20 -20.25 3.63
N VAL A 134 7.41 -19.26 4.03
CA VAL A 134 7.46 -17.90 3.48
C VAL A 134 8.70 -17.17 4.01
N THR A 135 9.26 -16.28 3.19
CA THR A 135 10.49 -15.54 3.51
C THR A 135 10.27 -14.03 3.52
N ALA A 136 9.07 -13.58 3.16
CA ALA A 136 8.72 -12.17 3.17
C ALA A 136 7.22 -11.96 3.45
N ILE A 137 6.92 -10.94 4.24
CA ILE A 137 5.55 -10.50 4.56
C ILE A 137 5.26 -9.19 3.82
N TYR A 138 4.12 -9.15 3.20
CA TYR A 138 3.50 -7.94 2.69
C TYR A 138 2.25 -7.64 3.52
N PHE A 139 2.30 -6.59 4.33
CA PHE A 139 1.13 -6.09 5.04
C PHE A 139 0.34 -5.14 4.16
N ASN A 140 -0.97 -5.38 4.00
CA ASN A 140 -1.91 -4.36 3.55
C ASN A 140 -1.85 -3.14 4.46
N PRO A 141 -2.41 -1.97 4.07
CA PRO A 141 -2.22 -0.75 4.84
C PRO A 141 -2.52 -0.92 6.31
N LEU A 142 -1.63 -0.40 7.14
CA LEU A 142 -1.70 -0.46 8.60
C LEU A 142 -2.05 0.90 9.21
N ASN A 143 -2.19 1.95 8.41
CA ASN A 143 -2.38 3.32 8.84
C ASN A 143 -3.63 3.49 9.72
N ASP A 144 -3.58 4.43 10.66
CA ASP A 144 -4.78 4.85 11.38
C ASP A 144 -5.85 5.35 10.39
N SER A 145 -6.93 4.59 10.24
CA SER A 145 -7.95 4.76 9.21
C SER A 145 -9.31 4.25 9.65
N PRO A 146 -10.42 4.85 9.17
CA PRO A 146 -11.76 4.45 9.57
C PRO A 146 -12.27 3.21 8.83
N SER A 147 -11.81 2.95 7.61
CA SER A 147 -12.30 1.81 6.82
C SER A 147 -11.64 0.49 7.20
N LEU A 148 -12.20 -0.59 6.66
CA LEU A 148 -11.61 -1.94 6.80
C LEU A 148 -10.29 -2.08 6.02
N HIS A 149 -10.18 -1.37 4.88
CA HIS A 149 -9.03 -1.50 3.96
C HIS A 149 -7.85 -0.57 4.30
N LYS A 150 -8.05 0.44 5.15
CA LYS A 150 -7.04 1.38 5.64
C LYS A 150 -6.37 2.28 4.60
N TYR A 151 -6.85 2.31 3.34
CA TYR A 151 -6.35 3.25 2.32
C TYR A 151 -6.83 4.69 2.54
N ASP A 152 -7.90 4.89 3.30
CA ASP A 152 -8.46 6.19 3.68
C ASP A 152 -7.87 6.70 5.01
N ALA A 153 -6.55 6.87 5.04
CA ALA A 153 -5.82 7.22 6.26
C ALA A 153 -6.31 8.52 6.90
N ARG A 154 -6.41 8.54 8.23
CA ARG A 154 -6.48 9.73 9.09
C ARG A 154 -5.10 10.25 9.42
N ASN A 155 -4.13 9.33 9.55
CA ASN A 155 -2.75 9.63 9.86
C ASN A 155 -1.84 8.56 9.24
N TYR A 156 -0.81 8.99 8.50
CA TYR A 156 0.16 8.09 7.90
C TYR A 156 1.32 7.72 8.83
N ALA A 157 1.56 8.54 9.86
CA ALA A 157 2.72 8.34 10.73
C ALA A 157 2.53 7.19 11.73
N HIS A 158 1.29 6.71 11.92
CA HIS A 158 0.93 5.74 12.95
C HIS A 158 0.14 4.55 12.40
N ILE A 159 0.33 3.42 13.05
CA ILE A 159 -0.47 2.21 12.90
C ILE A 159 -1.87 2.46 13.45
N ASP A 160 -2.87 1.83 12.86
CA ASP A 160 -4.25 1.93 13.29
C ASP A 160 -4.42 1.59 14.77
N ARG A 161 -5.14 2.45 15.47
CA ARG A 161 -5.37 2.32 16.92
C ARG A 161 -5.99 0.98 17.31
N ASN A 162 -6.89 0.44 16.48
CA ASN A 162 -7.55 -0.84 16.73
C ASN A 162 -6.66 -2.06 16.39
N PHE A 163 -5.46 -1.84 15.86
CA PHE A 163 -4.46 -2.89 15.68
C PHE A 163 -3.53 -3.05 16.89
N GLY A 164 -3.53 -2.08 17.82
CA GLY A 164 -2.70 -2.06 19.02
C GLY A 164 -3.50 -2.33 20.31
N PRO A 165 -2.80 -2.53 21.43
CA PRO A 165 -3.43 -2.94 22.70
C PRO A 165 -4.13 -1.81 23.46
N ASP A 166 -3.90 -0.53 23.11
CA ASP A 166 -4.51 0.62 23.81
C ASP A 166 -5.04 1.69 22.84
N PRO A 167 -6.17 1.42 22.17
CA PRO A 167 -6.73 2.36 21.18
C PRO A 167 -6.98 3.77 21.74
N LYS A 168 -7.37 3.89 23.00
CA LYS A 168 -7.66 5.19 23.63
C LYS A 168 -6.39 5.96 23.96
N GLY A 169 -5.38 5.30 24.50
CA GLY A 169 -4.09 5.91 24.76
C GLY A 169 -3.40 6.33 23.46
N ASP A 170 -3.53 5.55 22.41
CA ASP A 170 -2.97 5.85 21.09
C ASP A 170 -3.61 7.10 20.47
N VAL A 171 -4.94 7.26 20.58
CA VAL A 171 -5.64 8.51 20.19
C VAL A 171 -5.09 9.71 20.96
N MET A 172 -4.94 9.60 22.28
CA MET A 172 -4.42 10.70 23.11
C MET A 172 -2.99 11.10 22.72
N ILE A 173 -2.16 10.13 22.32
CA ILE A 173 -0.80 10.39 21.83
C ILE A 173 -0.88 11.16 20.50
N MET A 174 -1.64 10.65 19.52
CA MET A 174 -1.79 11.27 18.20
C MET A 174 -2.40 12.69 18.28
N ASP A 175 -3.41 12.89 19.12
CA ASP A 175 -4.05 14.21 19.32
C ASP A 175 -3.14 15.26 19.96
N ALA A 176 -2.10 14.83 20.68
CA ALA A 176 -1.12 15.71 21.32
C ALA A 176 0.04 16.12 20.40
N GLU A 177 0.13 15.57 19.21
CA GLU A 177 1.21 15.83 18.26
C GLU A 177 0.88 17.01 17.33
N THR A 178 1.93 17.64 16.82
CA THR A 178 1.85 18.50 15.64
C THR A 178 2.08 17.63 14.41
N HIS A 179 1.01 17.20 13.75
CA HIS A 179 1.04 16.13 12.74
C HIS A 179 2.02 16.36 11.58
N ASP A 180 2.34 17.60 11.23
CA ASP A 180 3.33 17.94 10.20
C ASP A 180 4.74 18.24 10.75
N ASP A 181 4.94 18.06 12.06
CA ASP A 181 6.27 18.18 12.70
C ASP A 181 6.73 16.81 13.25
N PRO A 182 7.61 16.09 12.51
CA PRO A 182 8.11 14.79 12.92
C PRO A 182 8.82 14.78 14.29
N ALA A 183 9.32 15.93 14.76
CA ALA A 183 9.97 16.01 16.08
C ALA A 183 8.99 15.83 17.24
N THR A 184 7.69 16.00 16.99
CA THR A 184 6.64 15.82 18.00
C THR A 184 6.06 14.41 18.04
N TRP A 185 6.31 13.60 16.99
CA TRP A 185 5.72 12.26 16.87
C TRP A 185 6.28 11.30 17.92
N LYS A 186 5.38 10.58 18.55
CA LYS A 186 5.72 9.56 19.56
C LYS A 186 5.28 8.19 19.05
N TRP A 187 5.89 7.16 19.58
CA TRP A 187 5.48 5.78 19.28
C TRP A 187 4.24 5.42 20.10
N THR A 188 3.13 5.15 19.41
CA THR A 188 1.89 4.63 20.01
C THR A 188 2.08 3.19 20.51
N SER A 189 1.10 2.62 21.18
CA SER A 189 1.13 1.21 21.56
C SER A 189 1.05 0.29 20.34
N ALA A 190 0.26 0.67 19.34
CA ALA A 190 0.15 -0.04 18.07
C ALA A 190 1.46 -0.01 17.28
N ASP A 191 2.12 1.15 17.19
CA ASP A 191 3.42 1.29 16.53
C ASP A 191 4.47 0.37 17.18
N LYS A 192 4.56 0.39 18.52
CA LYS A 192 5.51 -0.45 19.27
C LYS A 192 5.26 -1.93 19.07
N LEU A 193 3.99 -2.34 19.01
CA LEU A 193 3.62 -3.73 18.72
C LEU A 193 4.03 -4.12 17.30
N PHE A 194 3.83 -3.22 16.33
CA PHE A 194 4.26 -3.47 14.96
C PHE A 194 5.80 -3.59 14.84
N LEU A 195 6.57 -2.69 15.45
CA LEU A 195 8.03 -2.79 15.45
C LEU A 195 8.52 -4.09 16.11
N LYS A 196 7.86 -4.52 17.19
CA LYS A 196 8.12 -5.84 17.79
C LYS A 196 7.86 -6.99 16.80
N ILE A 197 6.80 -6.89 15.98
CA ILE A 197 6.47 -7.89 14.96
C ILE A 197 7.54 -7.91 13.87
N VAL A 198 8.01 -6.74 13.42
CA VAL A 198 9.12 -6.64 12.46
C VAL A 198 10.37 -7.33 13.00
N ASP A 199 10.79 -7.01 14.23
CA ASP A 199 11.93 -7.65 14.89
C ASP A 199 11.77 -9.17 15.01
N GLU A 200 10.57 -9.65 15.38
CA GLU A 200 10.30 -11.10 15.49
C GLU A 200 10.31 -11.82 14.13
N PHE A 201 9.87 -11.16 13.06
CA PHE A 201 10.01 -11.70 11.70
C PHE A 201 11.47 -11.71 11.24
N HIS A 202 12.22 -10.64 11.49
CA HIS A 202 13.64 -10.57 11.17
C HIS A 202 14.46 -11.65 11.89
N LYS A 203 14.18 -11.94 13.17
CA LYS A 203 14.80 -13.07 13.92
C LYS A 203 14.54 -14.43 13.27
N ARG A 204 13.44 -14.56 12.52
CA ARG A 204 13.08 -15.76 11.77
C ARG A 204 13.60 -15.75 10.32
N GLY A 205 14.36 -14.73 9.93
CA GLY A 205 14.85 -14.54 8.56
C GLY A 205 13.77 -14.14 7.56
N ILE A 206 12.65 -13.57 8.02
CA ILE A 206 11.51 -13.15 7.20
C ILE A 206 11.53 -11.63 7.08
N ARG A 207 11.50 -11.12 5.84
CA ARG A 207 11.45 -9.70 5.50
C ARG A 207 10.03 -9.14 5.61
N VAL A 208 9.91 -7.83 5.85
CA VAL A 208 8.61 -7.17 6.05
C VAL A 208 8.50 -5.90 5.20
N ILE A 209 7.43 -5.80 4.39
CA ILE A 209 7.09 -4.54 3.71
C ILE A 209 5.71 -4.06 4.10
N MET A 210 5.52 -2.72 4.06
CA MET A 210 4.25 -2.05 4.31
C MET A 210 3.62 -1.53 3.01
N ASP A 211 2.29 -1.41 3.03
CA ASP A 211 1.52 -0.80 1.94
C ASP A 211 1.21 0.67 2.26
N TYR A 212 1.48 1.55 1.29
CA TYR A 212 1.15 2.97 1.38
C TYR A 212 0.52 3.48 0.09
N SER A 213 -0.51 4.31 0.22
CA SER A 213 -1.08 5.10 -0.88
C SER A 213 -0.62 6.55 -0.78
N TRP A 214 0.30 6.97 -1.64
CA TRP A 214 0.71 8.38 -1.76
C TRP A 214 -0.10 9.14 -2.82
N ASN A 215 -1.26 8.60 -3.20
CA ASN A 215 -2.19 9.20 -4.14
C ASN A 215 -3.31 10.02 -3.47
N HIS A 216 -3.81 9.55 -2.33
CA HIS A 216 -4.99 10.09 -1.65
C HIS A 216 -4.93 9.84 -0.14
N THR A 217 -5.80 10.51 0.61
CA THR A 217 -6.00 10.30 2.05
C THR A 217 -7.45 9.89 2.33
N GLY A 218 -7.79 9.71 3.60
CA GLY A 218 -9.20 9.71 4.03
C GLY A 218 -9.75 11.12 4.18
N LYS A 219 -11.08 11.25 4.15
CA LYS A 219 -11.75 12.56 4.36
C LYS A 219 -11.57 13.13 5.77
N GLU A 220 -11.17 12.28 6.73
CA GLU A 220 -10.85 12.67 8.11
C GLU A 220 -9.34 12.80 8.34
N PHE A 221 -8.55 12.92 7.28
CA PHE A 221 -7.12 13.18 7.41
C PHE A 221 -6.89 14.56 8.07
N TRP A 222 -5.95 14.62 8.98
CA TRP A 222 -5.73 15.81 9.83
C TRP A 222 -5.50 17.11 9.01
N ALA A 223 -4.80 17.04 7.89
CA ALA A 223 -4.58 18.23 7.03
C ALA A 223 -5.89 18.70 6.37
N LEU A 224 -6.77 17.77 5.97
CA LEU A 224 -8.07 18.14 5.41
C LEU A 224 -9.02 18.70 6.49
N ASN A 225 -8.92 18.19 7.72
CA ASN A 225 -9.63 18.73 8.87
C ASN A 225 -9.14 20.13 9.23
N ASP A 226 -7.85 20.42 9.08
CA ASP A 226 -7.32 21.79 9.21
C ASP A 226 -7.88 22.71 8.12
N ILE A 227 -7.95 22.26 6.85
CA ILE A 227 -8.57 23.01 5.76
C ILE A 227 -10.07 23.28 6.04
N ARG A 228 -10.80 22.31 6.55
CA ARG A 228 -12.21 22.44 6.93
C ARG A 228 -12.38 23.51 8.00
N LYS A 229 -11.49 23.57 8.98
CA LYS A 229 -11.53 24.53 10.09
C LYS A 229 -11.05 25.92 9.69
N ASN A 230 -9.97 26.03 8.93
CA ASN A 230 -9.26 27.31 8.68
C ASN A 230 -9.51 27.86 7.27
N GLY A 231 -10.22 27.11 6.42
CA GLY A 231 -10.54 27.51 5.04
C GLY A 231 -9.28 27.83 4.23
N LYS A 232 -9.31 28.93 3.52
CA LYS A 232 -8.19 29.43 2.68
C LYS A 232 -6.93 29.80 3.48
N ASN A 233 -7.04 29.94 4.80
CA ASN A 233 -5.91 30.27 5.67
C ASN A 233 -5.16 29.02 6.16
N SER A 234 -5.64 27.82 5.85
CA SER A 234 -4.91 26.59 6.15
C SER A 234 -3.60 26.53 5.39
N LYS A 235 -2.52 26.14 6.05
CA LYS A 235 -1.20 25.92 5.41
C LYS A 235 -1.15 24.66 4.53
N PHE A 236 -2.22 23.87 4.51
CA PHE A 236 -2.32 22.62 3.74
C PHE A 236 -3.22 22.74 2.51
N VAL A 237 -3.70 23.93 2.16
CA VAL A 237 -4.61 24.14 1.01
C VAL A 237 -4.01 23.65 -0.30
N ASP A 238 -2.69 23.76 -0.46
CA ASP A 238 -1.95 23.32 -1.66
C ASP A 238 -1.74 21.81 -1.73
N TRP A 239 -2.10 21.06 -0.68
CA TRP A 239 -2.04 19.59 -0.71
C TRP A 239 -3.13 18.97 -1.58
N TYR A 240 -4.28 19.66 -1.74
CA TYR A 240 -5.46 19.14 -2.41
C TYR A 240 -5.99 20.09 -3.48
N ASN A 241 -6.77 19.59 -4.42
CA ASN A 241 -7.58 20.39 -5.31
C ASN A 241 -8.92 20.71 -4.65
N ILE A 242 -8.98 21.86 -3.93
CA ILE A 242 -10.20 22.30 -3.25
C ILE A 242 -11.11 22.98 -4.29
N ILE A 243 -12.33 22.45 -4.43
CA ILE A 243 -13.36 22.93 -5.36
C ILE A 243 -14.23 24.00 -4.67
N GLN A 244 -14.56 23.78 -3.39
CA GLN A 244 -15.37 24.69 -2.57
C GLN A 244 -14.90 24.59 -1.12
N PHE A 245 -14.68 25.73 -0.48
CA PHE A 245 -14.42 25.77 0.96
C PHE A 245 -15.72 25.69 1.75
N ASP A 246 -15.62 25.20 2.96
CA ASP A 246 -16.72 25.19 3.92
C ASP A 246 -17.10 26.62 4.34
N ASP A 247 -18.40 26.85 4.56
CA ASP A 247 -18.91 28.07 5.16
C ASP A 247 -19.24 27.82 6.65
N PRO A 248 -18.39 28.28 7.57
CA PRO A 248 -18.57 28.01 8.99
C PRO A 248 -19.83 28.65 9.60
N SER A 249 -20.54 29.50 8.85
CA SER A 249 -21.82 30.09 9.27
C SER A 249 -22.99 29.11 9.07
N THR A 250 -22.82 28.04 8.33
CA THR A 250 -23.84 27.02 8.11
C THR A 250 -23.57 25.75 8.94
N PRO A 251 -24.60 24.98 9.32
CA PRO A 251 -24.42 23.74 10.09
C PRO A 251 -23.99 22.56 9.23
N LYS A 252 -23.86 22.73 7.91
CA LYS A 252 -23.53 21.68 6.96
C LYS A 252 -22.08 21.81 6.51
N ASP A 253 -21.33 20.72 6.51
CA ASP A 253 -20.02 20.65 5.86
C ASP A 253 -20.19 20.75 4.33
N GLU A 254 -19.70 21.83 3.74
CA GLU A 254 -19.81 22.17 2.32
C GLU A 254 -18.47 22.06 1.60
N LEU A 255 -17.42 21.62 2.31
CA LEU A 255 -16.09 21.42 1.73
C LEU A 255 -16.17 20.40 0.59
N LYS A 256 -15.72 20.82 -0.60
CA LYS A 256 -15.61 19.95 -1.78
C LYS A 256 -14.19 19.96 -2.31
N TYR A 257 -13.74 18.81 -2.69
CA TYR A 257 -12.40 18.55 -3.21
C TYR A 257 -12.44 17.47 -4.28
N GLU A 258 -11.38 17.32 -5.04
CA GLU A 258 -11.23 16.23 -5.98
C GLU A 258 -11.03 14.92 -5.22
N GLY A 259 -11.82 13.89 -5.58
CA GLY A 259 -11.76 12.55 -4.99
C GLY A 259 -11.34 11.49 -6.00
N TRP A 260 -10.71 10.42 -5.53
CA TRP A 260 -10.26 9.31 -6.35
C TRP A 260 -11.42 8.57 -7.01
N GLY A 261 -11.15 7.95 -8.17
CA GLY A 261 -12.10 7.04 -8.82
C GLY A 261 -13.45 7.67 -9.19
N GLY A 262 -13.48 8.92 -9.64
CA GLY A 262 -14.71 9.60 -10.04
C GLY A 262 -15.35 10.47 -8.96
N ASN A 263 -14.52 11.18 -8.22
CA ASN A 263 -14.90 12.07 -7.12
C ASN A 263 -15.46 11.36 -5.88
N ASN A 264 -14.89 10.23 -5.50
CA ASN A 264 -15.20 9.55 -4.26
C ASN A 264 -14.92 10.49 -3.07
N PRO A 265 -15.95 10.92 -2.30
CA PRO A 265 -15.78 11.88 -1.22
C PRO A 265 -15.02 11.33 -0.01
N TYR A 266 -14.79 10.01 0.04
CA TYR A 266 -14.06 9.36 1.14
C TYR A 266 -12.56 9.30 0.91
N MET A 267 -12.11 9.56 -0.33
CA MET A 267 -10.70 9.45 -0.75
C MET A 267 -10.25 10.71 -1.51
N PRO A 268 -10.01 11.85 -0.80
CA PRO A 268 -9.49 13.07 -1.41
C PRO A 268 -8.09 12.85 -1.98
N VAL A 269 -7.89 13.20 -3.25
CA VAL A 269 -6.60 13.03 -3.94
C VAL A 269 -5.67 14.21 -3.68
N PHE A 270 -4.37 13.91 -3.58
CA PHE A 270 -3.36 14.95 -3.54
C PHE A 270 -3.24 15.68 -4.87
N ARG A 271 -2.98 16.99 -4.78
CA ARG A 271 -2.76 17.82 -5.96
C ARG A 271 -1.45 17.45 -6.64
N LYS A 272 -1.52 17.36 -7.97
CA LYS A 272 -0.41 16.93 -8.84
C LYS A 272 -0.14 18.00 -9.89
N ASP A 273 1.13 18.23 -10.18
CA ASP A 273 1.60 18.99 -11.33
C ASP A 273 1.98 18.00 -12.43
N ILE A 274 1.10 17.82 -13.40
CA ILE A 274 1.30 16.89 -14.53
C ILE A 274 1.95 17.64 -15.68
N ILE A 275 2.88 17.01 -16.38
CA ILE A 275 3.64 17.59 -17.49
C ILE A 275 3.53 16.67 -18.71
N PRO A 276 2.99 17.14 -19.86
CA PRO A 276 2.27 18.42 -20.00
C PRO A 276 0.95 18.47 -19.22
N PRO A 277 0.45 19.66 -18.85
CA PRO A 277 -0.72 19.78 -17.95
C PRO A 277 -2.00 19.11 -18.43
N ASP A 278 -2.16 18.93 -19.73
CA ASP A 278 -3.31 18.31 -20.36
C ASP A 278 -3.15 16.79 -20.59
N ASP A 279 -2.03 16.22 -20.20
CA ASP A 279 -1.81 14.76 -20.31
C ASP A 279 -2.63 14.05 -19.24
N LYS A 280 -3.64 13.31 -19.70
CA LYS A 280 -4.51 12.48 -18.83
C LYS A 280 -4.24 10.98 -18.96
N ILE A 281 -3.21 10.64 -19.70
CA ILE A 281 -2.87 9.24 -20.00
C ILE A 281 -1.74 8.79 -19.07
N MET A 282 -2.04 7.83 -18.21
CA MET A 282 -1.01 7.20 -17.35
C MET A 282 0.04 6.48 -18.21
N PRO A 283 1.31 6.51 -17.83
CA PRO A 283 1.88 7.20 -16.66
C PRO A 283 2.15 8.68 -16.93
N PHE A 284 2.06 9.50 -15.90
CA PHE A 284 2.29 10.94 -15.98
C PHE A 284 3.72 11.32 -15.63
N GLU A 285 4.30 12.27 -16.38
CA GLU A 285 5.43 13.06 -15.88
C GLU A 285 4.94 14.19 -14.95
N GLY A 286 5.83 14.74 -14.14
CA GLY A 286 5.51 15.78 -13.17
C GLY A 286 5.81 15.38 -11.73
N ASN A 287 5.09 15.98 -10.76
CA ASN A 287 5.35 15.76 -9.33
C ASN A 287 4.06 15.97 -8.49
N LEU A 288 4.11 15.64 -7.20
CA LEU A 288 3.16 16.17 -6.23
C LEU A 288 3.38 17.69 -6.11
N HIS A 289 2.29 18.46 -6.08
CA HIS A 289 2.35 19.91 -6.15
C HIS A 289 3.05 20.52 -4.92
N SER A 290 2.72 20.05 -3.73
CA SER A 290 3.20 20.64 -2.49
C SER A 290 4.51 20.04 -2.00
N GLU A 291 5.51 20.89 -1.77
CA GLU A 291 6.78 20.48 -1.18
C GLU A 291 6.60 20.03 0.28
N SER A 292 5.73 20.70 1.04
CA SER A 292 5.46 20.32 2.44
C SER A 292 4.79 18.94 2.54
N LEU A 293 3.93 18.60 1.57
CA LEU A 293 3.38 17.25 1.45
C LEU A 293 4.47 16.21 1.19
N LYS A 294 5.35 16.47 0.22
CA LYS A 294 6.47 15.55 -0.08
C LYS A 294 7.35 15.32 1.15
N GLN A 295 7.69 16.40 1.87
CA GLN A 295 8.51 16.28 3.09
C GLN A 295 7.79 15.50 4.21
N HIS A 296 6.47 15.65 4.35
CA HIS A 296 5.69 14.83 5.26
C HIS A 296 5.76 13.34 4.89
N ILE A 297 5.53 12.99 3.62
CA ILE A 297 5.63 11.62 3.10
C ILE A 297 7.05 11.05 3.35
N PHE A 298 8.09 11.83 3.06
CA PHE A 298 9.47 11.41 3.27
C PHE A 298 9.80 11.20 4.75
N SER A 299 9.21 12.00 5.64
CA SER A 299 9.39 11.84 7.09
C SER A 299 8.71 10.57 7.61
N VAL A 300 7.48 10.29 7.15
CA VAL A 300 6.80 9.02 7.45
C VAL A 300 7.63 7.82 6.94
N THR A 301 8.16 7.93 5.72
CA THR A 301 8.99 6.88 5.13
C THR A 301 10.24 6.58 5.96
N ARG A 302 10.95 7.64 6.40
CA ARG A 302 12.15 7.50 7.27
C ARG A 302 11.80 6.86 8.60
N ARG A 303 10.69 7.27 9.22
CA ARG A 303 10.19 6.74 10.49
C ARG A 303 10.10 5.21 10.50
N TRP A 304 9.65 4.61 9.40
CA TRP A 304 9.48 3.17 9.31
C TRP A 304 10.71 2.41 8.79
N LEU A 305 11.61 3.08 8.08
CA LEU A 305 12.85 2.46 7.58
C LEU A 305 13.98 2.45 8.59
N ASP A 306 13.98 3.38 9.56
CA ASP A 306 15.05 3.57 10.57
C ASP A 306 14.38 4.17 11.81
N PRO A 307 13.65 3.35 12.59
CA PRO A 307 12.75 3.82 13.66
C PRO A 307 13.44 4.56 14.79
N ASP A 308 14.65 4.18 15.15
CA ASP A 308 15.43 4.83 16.22
C ASP A 308 16.36 5.93 15.69
N ALA A 309 16.40 6.10 14.34
CA ALA A 309 17.19 7.10 13.62
C ALA A 309 18.70 7.03 13.91
N ASP A 310 19.22 5.83 14.24
CA ASP A 310 20.64 5.61 14.54
C ASP A 310 21.49 5.47 13.26
N GLY A 311 20.83 5.36 12.12
CA GLY A 311 21.45 5.19 10.83
C GLY A 311 21.63 3.73 10.41
N ASN A 312 21.16 2.76 11.17
CA ASN A 312 21.13 1.35 10.84
C ASN A 312 19.67 0.89 10.60
N PRO A 313 19.25 0.61 9.37
CA PRO A 313 17.85 0.28 9.08
C PRO A 313 17.45 -1.16 9.45
N ALA A 314 18.24 -1.86 10.27
CA ALA A 314 17.97 -3.25 10.61
C ALA A 314 16.76 -3.45 11.53
N ASP A 315 16.32 -2.41 12.22
CA ASP A 315 15.14 -2.38 13.09
C ASP A 315 13.86 -1.90 12.39
N GLY A 316 13.99 -1.40 11.15
CA GLY A 316 12.90 -0.91 10.33
C GLY A 316 12.35 -1.94 9.34
N VAL A 317 11.37 -1.53 8.55
CA VAL A 317 10.80 -2.36 7.49
C VAL A 317 11.74 -2.46 6.29
N ASP A 318 11.60 -3.55 5.52
CA ASP A 318 12.45 -3.85 4.37
C ASP A 318 11.97 -3.22 3.05
N GLY A 319 10.93 -2.38 3.09
CA GLY A 319 10.45 -1.70 1.91
C GLY A 319 8.95 -1.42 1.90
N PHE A 320 8.44 -1.06 0.71
CA PHE A 320 7.07 -0.62 0.55
C PHE A 320 6.41 -1.17 -0.71
N ARG A 321 5.17 -1.58 -0.58
CA ARG A 321 4.23 -1.69 -1.71
C ARG A 321 3.51 -0.35 -1.85
N LEU A 322 3.42 0.16 -3.06
CA LEU A 322 2.92 1.50 -3.34
C LEU A 322 1.63 1.39 -4.16
N ASP A 323 0.54 1.74 -3.51
CA ASP A 323 -0.83 1.68 -4.00
C ASP A 323 -1.09 2.74 -5.07
N VAL A 324 -1.93 2.40 -6.07
CA VAL A 324 -2.33 3.31 -7.16
C VAL A 324 -1.13 4.02 -7.80
N ALA A 325 0.00 3.33 -7.87
CA ALA A 325 1.30 3.90 -8.22
C ALA A 325 1.32 4.53 -9.64
N GLY A 326 0.50 4.03 -10.56
CA GLY A 326 0.38 4.58 -11.91
C GLY A 326 -0.26 5.96 -11.97
N GLU A 327 -1.05 6.35 -10.96
CA GLU A 327 -1.73 7.64 -10.90
C GLU A 327 -0.91 8.74 -10.22
N VAL A 328 0.25 8.41 -9.65
CA VAL A 328 1.16 9.39 -9.04
C VAL A 328 2.28 9.71 -10.04
N PRO A 329 2.62 11.01 -10.27
CA PRO A 329 3.60 11.39 -11.27
C PRO A 329 4.98 10.75 -11.05
N MET A 330 5.64 10.35 -12.14
CA MET A 330 6.93 9.64 -12.12
C MET A 330 8.06 10.46 -11.48
N GLY A 331 8.03 11.79 -11.56
CA GLY A 331 9.02 12.63 -10.90
C GLY A 331 9.01 12.50 -9.39
N PHE A 332 7.82 12.38 -8.77
CA PHE A 332 7.72 12.08 -7.34
C PHE A 332 8.36 10.73 -6.99
N TRP A 333 8.13 9.68 -7.77
CA TRP A 333 8.71 8.35 -7.50
C TRP A 333 10.23 8.34 -7.59
N ARG A 334 10.81 9.15 -8.49
CA ARG A 334 12.27 9.32 -8.58
C ARG A 334 12.85 10.00 -7.32
N GLU A 335 12.16 10.98 -6.75
CA GLU A 335 12.55 11.60 -5.48
C GLU A 335 12.35 10.63 -4.31
N TYR A 336 11.22 9.95 -4.25
CA TYR A 336 10.88 8.98 -3.22
C TYR A 336 11.93 7.84 -3.15
N ARG A 337 12.28 7.26 -4.31
CA ARG A 337 13.33 6.24 -4.36
C ARG A 337 14.66 6.71 -3.78
N LYS A 338 15.07 7.94 -4.07
CA LYS A 338 16.32 8.50 -3.52
C LYS A 338 16.27 8.57 -2.00
N VAL A 339 15.14 9.00 -1.43
CA VAL A 339 14.96 9.06 0.02
C VAL A 339 15.00 7.65 0.62
N VAL A 340 14.28 6.71 0.06
CA VAL A 340 14.26 5.32 0.54
C VAL A 340 15.66 4.71 0.50
N ARG A 341 16.36 4.82 -0.62
CA ARG A 341 17.70 4.24 -0.81
C ARG A 341 18.79 4.93 0.02
N TYR A 342 18.59 6.19 0.35
CA TYR A 342 19.50 6.89 1.26
C TYR A 342 19.40 6.33 2.69
N VAL A 343 18.19 5.99 3.15
CA VAL A 343 17.96 5.41 4.48
C VAL A 343 18.34 3.93 4.50
N ASN A 344 17.77 3.15 3.57
CA ASN A 344 18.03 1.71 3.46
C ASN A 344 18.33 1.33 1.99
N PRO A 345 19.61 1.12 1.63
CA PRO A 345 20.00 0.71 0.28
C PRO A 345 19.38 -0.60 -0.20
N GLU A 346 18.98 -1.49 0.72
CA GLU A 346 18.38 -2.79 0.44
C GLU A 346 16.84 -2.79 0.56
N ALA A 347 16.21 -1.61 0.76
CA ALA A 347 14.77 -1.53 0.82
C ALA A 347 14.12 -1.79 -0.54
N TYR A 348 13.09 -2.62 -0.56
CA TYR A 348 12.35 -2.98 -1.77
C TYR A 348 11.22 -2.00 -2.06
N LEU A 349 11.11 -1.57 -3.31
CA LEU A 349 10.00 -0.74 -3.79
C LEU A 349 9.24 -1.49 -4.87
N ILE A 350 7.98 -1.83 -4.58
CA ILE A 350 7.09 -2.47 -5.53
C ILE A 350 5.86 -1.59 -5.79
N GLY A 351 5.57 -1.30 -7.06
CA GLY A 351 4.41 -0.51 -7.46
C GLY A 351 3.22 -1.38 -7.84
N GLU A 352 2.03 -0.95 -7.44
CA GLU A 352 0.81 -1.45 -8.06
C GLU A 352 0.62 -0.76 -9.41
N ILE A 353 1.02 -1.43 -10.47
CA ILE A 353 0.89 -0.97 -11.85
C ILE A 353 -0.01 -1.95 -12.58
N TRP A 354 -1.26 -1.58 -12.79
CA TRP A 354 -2.28 -2.48 -13.29
C TRP A 354 -2.87 -2.00 -14.63
N TRP A 355 -3.93 -1.22 -14.58
CA TRP A 355 -4.75 -0.88 -15.74
C TRP A 355 -4.32 0.44 -16.39
N LEU A 356 -4.26 0.46 -17.72
CA LEU A 356 -4.35 1.68 -18.52
C LEU A 356 -5.82 1.95 -18.87
N GLU A 357 -6.54 0.90 -19.24
CA GLU A 357 -7.93 0.95 -19.62
C GLU A 357 -8.60 -0.39 -19.29
N TRP A 358 -9.60 -0.34 -18.44
CA TRP A 358 -10.32 -1.52 -18.01
C TRP A 358 -11.16 -2.13 -19.13
N PRO A 359 -11.33 -3.46 -19.23
CA PRO A 359 -10.64 -4.52 -18.46
C PRO A 359 -9.36 -5.03 -19.13
N ASP A 360 -9.05 -4.62 -20.35
CA ASP A 360 -8.17 -5.37 -21.24
C ASP A 360 -6.78 -4.78 -21.41
N LYS A 361 -6.60 -3.52 -21.09
CA LYS A 361 -5.38 -2.77 -21.38
C LYS A 361 -4.57 -2.55 -20.11
N LEU A 362 -3.49 -3.30 -19.95
CA LEU A 362 -2.57 -3.15 -18.83
C LEU A 362 -1.51 -2.09 -19.13
N LEU A 363 -1.15 -1.29 -18.11
CA LEU A 363 -0.04 -0.36 -18.16
C LEU A 363 1.27 -1.06 -18.52
N ASP A 364 2.11 -0.40 -19.32
CA ASP A 364 3.44 -0.92 -19.63
C ASP A 364 4.38 -0.74 -18.43
N PRO A 365 4.89 -1.84 -17.83
CA PRO A 365 5.74 -1.74 -16.65
C PRO A 365 7.12 -1.16 -16.95
N ARG A 366 7.58 -1.17 -18.19
CA ARG A 366 8.94 -0.80 -18.59
C ARG A 366 9.30 0.64 -18.20
N VAL A 367 8.34 1.55 -18.27
CA VAL A 367 8.57 2.97 -17.93
C VAL A 367 8.83 3.18 -16.45
N PHE A 368 8.37 2.28 -15.60
CA PHE A 368 8.52 2.33 -14.15
C PHE A 368 9.76 1.57 -13.63
N LEU A 369 10.36 0.71 -14.48
CA LEU A 369 11.45 -0.22 -14.11
C LEU A 369 12.80 0.17 -14.74
N GLN A 370 13.05 1.49 -14.86
CA GLN A 370 14.30 2.01 -15.41
C GLN A 370 15.42 2.14 -14.36
N GLY A 371 15.19 1.66 -13.13
CA GLY A 371 16.12 1.75 -12.01
C GLY A 371 16.06 3.07 -11.22
N ASP A 372 15.10 3.93 -11.54
CA ASP A 372 14.92 5.24 -10.94
C ASP A 372 13.60 5.40 -10.14
N GLN A 373 12.70 4.41 -10.20
CA GLN A 373 11.40 4.42 -9.51
C GLN A 373 11.21 3.15 -8.69
N TYR A 374 10.77 2.04 -9.32
CA TYR A 374 10.51 0.77 -8.64
C TYR A 374 11.56 -0.28 -8.96
N ASP A 375 11.67 -1.28 -8.08
CA ASP A 375 12.44 -2.49 -8.30
C ASP A 375 11.64 -3.50 -9.09
N ALA A 376 10.34 -3.56 -8.81
CA ALA A 376 9.38 -4.45 -9.44
C ALA A 376 7.97 -3.88 -9.39
N ILE A 377 7.03 -4.61 -10.00
CA ILE A 377 5.61 -4.37 -9.90
C ILE A 377 4.87 -5.66 -9.55
N MET A 378 3.60 -5.54 -9.12
CA MET A 378 2.69 -6.67 -9.02
C MET A 378 2.42 -7.24 -10.42
N ASN A 379 2.69 -8.54 -10.64
CA ASN A 379 2.78 -9.14 -11.97
C ASN A 379 1.42 -9.60 -12.51
N TYR A 380 0.47 -8.69 -12.66
CA TYR A 380 -0.85 -8.97 -13.22
C TYR A 380 -0.82 -9.45 -14.68
N ARG A 381 0.22 -9.07 -15.46
CA ARG A 381 0.42 -9.55 -16.83
C ARG A 381 0.66 -11.06 -16.86
N TRP A 382 1.51 -11.56 -15.97
CA TRP A 382 1.76 -12.99 -15.83
C TRP A 382 0.47 -13.72 -15.40
N TYR A 383 -0.23 -13.21 -14.38
CA TYR A 383 -1.46 -13.82 -13.90
C TYR A 383 -2.51 -13.99 -15.01
N ARG A 384 -2.73 -12.94 -15.82
CA ARG A 384 -3.68 -13.00 -16.94
C ARG A 384 -3.34 -14.11 -17.92
N ILE A 385 -2.06 -14.26 -18.28
CA ILE A 385 -1.59 -15.32 -19.21
C ILE A 385 -1.75 -16.70 -18.55
N ALA A 386 -1.34 -16.83 -17.29
CA ALA A 386 -1.42 -18.09 -16.54
C ALA A 386 -2.89 -18.54 -16.34
N ARG A 387 -3.78 -17.62 -15.99
CA ARG A 387 -5.21 -17.87 -15.85
C ARG A 387 -5.84 -18.31 -17.17
N GLY A 388 -5.53 -17.65 -18.26
CA GLY A 388 -6.05 -18.00 -19.60
C GLY A 388 -5.59 -19.36 -20.08
N PHE A 389 -4.41 -19.82 -19.70
CA PHE A 389 -3.86 -21.11 -20.11
C PHE A 389 -4.21 -22.25 -19.14
N PHE A 390 -3.80 -22.16 -17.86
CA PHE A 390 -4.01 -23.23 -16.88
C PHE A 390 -5.46 -23.31 -16.42
N GLY A 391 -6.11 -22.18 -16.24
CA GLY A 391 -7.51 -22.08 -15.85
C GLY A 391 -8.49 -22.24 -17.00
N GLN A 392 -8.03 -22.22 -18.27
CA GLN A 392 -8.93 -22.20 -19.44
C GLN A 392 -10.04 -21.13 -19.30
N ALA A 393 -9.64 -19.96 -18.77
CA ALA A 393 -10.52 -18.85 -18.47
C ALA A 393 -10.25 -17.67 -19.45
N ASP A 394 -11.24 -16.84 -19.69
CA ASP A 394 -11.16 -15.77 -20.65
C ASP A 394 -10.04 -14.75 -20.34
N PRO A 395 -9.27 -14.36 -21.36
CA PRO A 395 -9.19 -14.94 -22.70
C PRO A 395 -8.46 -16.29 -22.72
N VAL A 396 -9.13 -17.34 -23.21
CA VAL A 396 -8.53 -18.68 -23.25
C VAL A 396 -7.34 -18.70 -24.22
N LEU A 397 -6.22 -19.23 -23.75
CA LEU A 397 -4.99 -19.29 -24.52
C LEU A 397 -4.68 -20.71 -25.02
N THR A 398 -4.28 -20.80 -26.28
CA THR A 398 -3.64 -21.99 -26.83
C THR A 398 -2.21 -22.14 -26.26
N PRO A 399 -1.58 -23.34 -26.32
CA PRO A 399 -0.17 -23.49 -25.95
C PRO A 399 0.77 -22.50 -26.65
N ALA A 400 0.54 -22.23 -27.93
CA ALA A 400 1.31 -21.25 -28.70
C ALA A 400 1.09 -19.82 -28.18
N GLY A 401 -0.15 -19.44 -27.88
CA GLY A 401 -0.51 -18.15 -27.32
C GLY A 401 0.10 -17.94 -25.91
N PHE A 402 0.09 -19.00 -25.09
CA PHE A 402 0.74 -18.97 -23.79
C PHE A 402 2.25 -18.73 -23.90
N VAL A 403 2.95 -19.52 -24.74
CA VAL A 403 4.40 -19.35 -24.98
C VAL A 403 4.70 -17.94 -25.49
N GLN A 404 3.92 -17.42 -26.44
CA GLN A 404 4.10 -16.07 -26.96
C GLN A 404 3.91 -15.01 -25.87
N GLY A 405 2.92 -15.15 -25.01
CA GLY A 405 2.66 -14.24 -23.89
C GLY A 405 3.80 -14.22 -22.89
N ILE A 406 4.27 -15.41 -22.49
CA ILE A 406 5.42 -15.55 -21.56
C ILE A 406 6.71 -14.97 -22.17
N HIS A 407 6.99 -15.24 -23.45
CA HIS A 407 8.12 -14.64 -24.16
C HIS A 407 8.00 -13.10 -24.22
N GLY A 408 6.79 -12.59 -24.38
CA GLY A 408 6.52 -11.14 -24.37
C GLY A 408 6.92 -10.48 -23.06
N ILE A 409 6.58 -11.12 -21.91
CA ILE A 409 6.99 -10.64 -20.58
C ILE A 409 8.53 -10.70 -20.46
N ASN A 410 9.13 -11.87 -20.70
CA ASN A 410 10.55 -12.10 -20.46
C ASN A 410 11.47 -11.19 -21.30
N ARG A 411 11.05 -10.85 -22.53
CA ARG A 411 11.86 -10.01 -23.44
C ARG A 411 11.68 -8.51 -23.15
N SER A 412 10.64 -8.13 -22.45
CA SER A 412 10.31 -6.73 -22.23
C SER A 412 10.99 -6.14 -20.97
N LEU A 413 11.53 -6.98 -20.09
CA LEU A 413 12.04 -6.58 -18.80
C LEU A 413 13.51 -6.99 -18.61
N ASN A 414 14.23 -6.23 -17.79
CA ASN A 414 15.52 -6.63 -17.26
C ASN A 414 15.32 -7.88 -16.38
N ILE A 415 16.26 -8.82 -16.43
CA ILE A 415 16.20 -10.07 -15.65
C ILE A 415 16.14 -9.79 -14.13
N GLU A 416 16.85 -8.78 -13.64
CA GLU A 416 16.85 -8.40 -12.23
C GLU A 416 15.45 -7.98 -11.76
N ASN A 417 14.77 -7.12 -12.55
CA ASN A 417 13.41 -6.70 -12.25
C ASN A 417 12.44 -7.88 -12.40
N LEU A 418 12.59 -8.71 -13.44
CA LEU A 418 11.73 -9.85 -13.68
C LEU A 418 11.77 -10.86 -12.52
N GLN A 419 12.95 -11.14 -11.97
CA GLN A 419 13.11 -12.04 -10.84
C GLN A 419 12.55 -11.50 -9.53
N ALA A 420 12.48 -10.16 -9.39
CA ALA A 420 11.90 -9.50 -8.22
C ALA A 420 10.40 -9.22 -8.35
N MET A 421 9.77 -9.45 -9.51
CA MET A 421 8.33 -9.24 -9.71
C MET A 421 7.52 -10.08 -8.73
N MET A 422 6.48 -9.51 -8.13
CA MET A 422 5.53 -10.27 -7.31
C MET A 422 4.51 -10.96 -8.20
N ASN A 423 4.60 -12.29 -8.33
CA ASN A 423 3.66 -13.08 -9.10
C ASN A 423 2.36 -13.30 -8.31
N VAL A 424 1.38 -12.45 -8.56
CA VAL A 424 0.11 -12.38 -7.84
C VAL A 424 -0.93 -13.28 -8.53
N THR A 425 -1.59 -14.15 -7.76
CA THR A 425 -2.72 -14.97 -8.25
C THR A 425 -4.06 -14.50 -7.70
N SER A 426 -4.05 -13.90 -6.53
CA SER A 426 -5.19 -13.27 -5.87
C SER A 426 -4.69 -12.27 -4.85
N SER A 427 -5.54 -11.34 -4.46
CA SER A 427 -5.23 -10.33 -3.45
C SER A 427 -6.53 -9.81 -2.80
N HIS A 428 -6.42 -8.82 -1.94
CA HIS A 428 -7.56 -8.09 -1.38
C HIS A 428 -8.42 -7.34 -2.41
N ASP A 429 -7.92 -7.19 -3.65
CA ASP A 429 -8.58 -6.49 -4.78
C ASP A 429 -9.08 -7.42 -5.87
N SER A 430 -9.07 -8.72 -5.66
CA SER A 430 -9.50 -9.69 -6.65
C SER A 430 -10.16 -10.90 -6.00
N PRO A 431 -10.98 -11.66 -6.73
CA PRO A 431 -11.53 -12.91 -6.20
C PRO A 431 -10.42 -13.85 -5.74
N ARG A 432 -10.73 -14.73 -4.79
CA ARG A 432 -9.89 -15.86 -4.44
C ARG A 432 -9.55 -16.68 -5.68
N LEU A 433 -8.31 -17.18 -5.79
CA LEU A 433 -7.84 -17.87 -6.99
C LEU A 433 -8.78 -18.99 -7.44
N SER A 434 -9.20 -19.84 -6.51
CA SER A 434 -10.11 -20.94 -6.83
C SER A 434 -11.48 -20.47 -7.34
N THR A 435 -12.01 -19.36 -6.81
CA THR A 435 -13.26 -18.75 -7.26
C THR A 435 -13.11 -18.11 -8.63
N SER A 436 -12.01 -17.42 -8.87
CA SER A 436 -11.68 -16.87 -10.20
C SER A 436 -11.60 -17.95 -11.27
N LEU A 437 -10.96 -19.09 -10.97
CA LEU A 437 -10.87 -20.23 -11.90
C LEU A 437 -12.20 -20.96 -12.08
N PHE A 438 -13.07 -20.92 -11.08
CA PHE A 438 -14.41 -21.51 -11.16
C PHE A 438 -15.36 -20.68 -12.03
N ASN A 439 -15.12 -19.37 -12.16
CA ASN A 439 -15.87 -18.43 -12.98
C ASN A 439 -15.06 -18.02 -14.21
N LYS A 440 -15.02 -18.91 -15.22
CA LYS A 440 -14.12 -18.84 -16.38
C LYS A 440 -14.23 -17.55 -17.20
N THR A 441 -15.43 -16.92 -17.23
CA THR A 441 -15.72 -15.75 -18.07
C THR A 441 -15.59 -14.42 -17.34
N MET A 442 -15.33 -14.45 -16.02
CA MET A 442 -15.30 -13.27 -15.18
C MET A 442 -13.94 -13.15 -14.47
N ASP A 443 -13.34 -11.96 -14.54
CA ASP A 443 -12.07 -11.68 -13.89
C ASP A 443 -12.29 -10.72 -12.72
N LYS A 444 -12.39 -9.42 -12.94
CA LYS A 444 -12.60 -8.40 -11.89
C LYS A 444 -13.79 -7.50 -12.30
N TYR A 445 -14.35 -6.76 -11.36
CA TYR A 445 -15.52 -5.84 -11.47
C TYR A 445 -16.88 -6.47 -11.86
N ASN A 446 -16.91 -7.65 -12.43
CA ASN A 446 -18.13 -8.45 -12.58
C ASN A 446 -18.00 -9.76 -11.80
N ALA A 447 -17.09 -9.80 -10.84
CA ALA A 447 -16.64 -10.99 -10.13
C ALA A 447 -17.32 -11.16 -8.77
N LYS A 448 -18.58 -10.75 -8.67
CA LYS A 448 -19.45 -10.97 -7.49
C LYS A 448 -20.92 -10.98 -7.86
N PRO A 449 -21.79 -11.59 -7.06
CA PRO A 449 -23.21 -11.74 -7.38
C PRO A 449 -23.99 -10.43 -7.57
N SER A 450 -23.55 -9.30 -6.97
CA SER A 450 -24.18 -7.99 -7.21
C SER A 450 -24.04 -7.50 -8.63
N ASP A 451 -22.91 -7.82 -9.26
CA ASP A 451 -22.56 -7.35 -10.61
C ASP A 451 -22.94 -8.40 -11.65
N ASN A 452 -22.93 -9.66 -11.28
CA ASN A 452 -23.30 -10.80 -12.10
C ASN A 452 -24.02 -11.86 -11.24
N PRO A 453 -25.36 -12.00 -11.34
CA PRO A 453 -26.12 -12.96 -10.56
C PRO A 453 -25.72 -14.44 -10.75
N ASP A 454 -25.09 -14.77 -11.89
CA ASP A 454 -24.61 -16.12 -12.18
C ASP A 454 -23.20 -16.40 -11.65
N TYR A 455 -22.57 -15.42 -10.98
CA TYR A 455 -21.25 -15.59 -10.39
C TYR A 455 -21.28 -16.59 -9.23
N LYS A 456 -20.49 -17.66 -9.36
CA LYS A 456 -20.48 -18.77 -8.42
C LYS A 456 -19.63 -18.41 -7.20
N ILE A 457 -20.25 -18.45 -6.03
CA ILE A 457 -19.64 -18.19 -4.72
C ILE A 457 -19.59 -19.43 -3.80
N ASN A 458 -20.00 -20.56 -4.31
CA ASN A 458 -19.92 -21.83 -3.60
C ASN A 458 -18.54 -22.49 -3.78
N ARG A 459 -18.29 -23.53 -2.99
CA ARG A 459 -17.02 -24.26 -3.03
C ARG A 459 -16.71 -24.77 -4.45
N PRO A 460 -15.53 -24.44 -5.00
CA PRO A 460 -15.11 -24.87 -6.33
C PRO A 460 -15.01 -26.39 -6.46
N ASP A 461 -15.25 -26.90 -7.65
CA ASP A 461 -15.24 -28.32 -7.94
C ASP A 461 -13.81 -28.90 -8.01
N GLN A 462 -13.73 -30.23 -8.17
CA GLN A 462 -12.44 -30.93 -8.20
C GLN A 462 -11.59 -30.59 -9.45
N LEU A 463 -12.22 -30.29 -10.58
CA LEU A 463 -11.52 -29.90 -11.79
C LEU A 463 -10.85 -28.53 -11.59
N THR A 464 -11.59 -27.56 -11.10
CA THR A 464 -11.07 -26.22 -10.76
C THR A 464 -9.88 -26.30 -9.82
N ARG A 465 -9.90 -27.17 -8.82
CA ARG A 465 -8.78 -27.37 -7.90
C ARG A 465 -7.54 -27.94 -8.59
N LYS A 466 -7.69 -28.83 -9.57
CA LYS A 466 -6.56 -29.31 -10.37
C LYS A 466 -5.97 -28.21 -11.24
N GLU A 467 -6.81 -27.37 -11.85
CA GLU A 467 -6.38 -26.20 -12.62
C GLU A 467 -5.61 -25.23 -11.71
N GLN A 468 -6.13 -24.96 -10.50
CA GLN A 468 -5.45 -24.16 -9.49
C GLN A 468 -4.06 -24.71 -9.16
N MET A 469 -3.94 -26.02 -8.91
CA MET A 469 -2.64 -26.65 -8.64
C MET A 469 -1.65 -26.48 -9.79
N LEU A 470 -2.08 -26.63 -11.03
CA LEU A 470 -1.22 -26.43 -12.21
C LEU A 470 -0.74 -24.98 -12.31
N LEU A 471 -1.62 -24.02 -12.06
CA LEU A 471 -1.27 -22.60 -12.05
C LEU A 471 -0.27 -22.29 -10.92
N LEU A 472 -0.48 -22.83 -9.71
CA LEU A 472 0.43 -22.64 -8.58
C LEU A 472 1.80 -23.27 -8.84
N ILE A 473 1.87 -24.46 -9.45
CA ILE A 473 3.15 -25.05 -9.88
C ILE A 473 3.88 -24.07 -10.81
N HIS A 474 3.18 -23.48 -11.76
CA HIS A 474 3.80 -22.50 -12.66
C HIS A 474 4.21 -21.23 -11.91
N GLN A 475 3.42 -20.73 -10.96
CA GLN A 475 3.76 -19.57 -10.13
C GLN A 475 5.11 -19.74 -9.42
N TYR A 476 5.35 -20.94 -8.85
CA TYR A 476 6.58 -21.24 -8.11
C TYR A 476 7.77 -21.64 -8.99
N THR A 477 7.57 -21.84 -10.28
CA THR A 477 8.62 -22.23 -11.24
C THR A 477 8.87 -21.20 -12.34
N PHE A 478 8.09 -20.13 -12.38
CA PHE A 478 8.27 -18.99 -13.27
C PHE A 478 9.17 -17.93 -12.61
N PRO A 479 10.02 -17.21 -13.38
CA PRO A 479 10.78 -16.09 -12.82
C PRO A 479 9.89 -15.04 -12.13
N GLY A 480 10.30 -14.62 -10.95
CA GLY A 480 9.55 -13.73 -10.07
C GLY A 480 9.23 -14.41 -8.73
N ALA A 481 8.87 -13.61 -7.75
CA ALA A 481 8.59 -14.05 -6.39
C ALA A 481 7.10 -14.43 -6.25
N PRO A 482 6.77 -15.67 -5.90
CA PRO A 482 5.38 -16.08 -5.70
C PRO A 482 4.76 -15.35 -4.50
N GLN A 483 3.49 -14.96 -4.63
CA GLN A 483 2.72 -14.33 -3.56
C GLN A 483 1.55 -15.23 -3.18
N ILE A 484 1.35 -15.40 -1.89
CA ILE A 484 0.23 -16.11 -1.27
C ILE A 484 -0.64 -15.07 -0.57
N TRP A 485 -1.90 -14.94 -0.96
CA TRP A 485 -2.90 -14.16 -0.24
C TRP A 485 -3.39 -14.94 0.98
N ASN A 486 -3.40 -14.36 2.18
CA ASN A 486 -3.76 -15.07 3.40
C ASN A 486 -5.10 -15.80 3.26
N GLY A 487 -5.10 -17.09 3.56
CA GLY A 487 -6.22 -18.01 3.40
C GLY A 487 -6.20 -18.84 2.11
N GLU A 488 -5.41 -18.47 1.08
CA GLU A 488 -5.24 -19.31 -0.12
C GLU A 488 -4.57 -20.64 0.23
N GLU A 489 -3.63 -20.65 1.17
CA GLU A 489 -2.97 -21.85 1.70
C GLU A 489 -3.93 -22.82 2.40
N ALA A 490 -5.02 -22.27 2.95
CA ALA A 490 -6.10 -23.05 3.56
C ALA A 490 -7.20 -23.45 2.54
N GLY A 491 -7.08 -23.00 1.29
CA GLY A 491 -8.04 -23.26 0.22
C GLY A 491 -9.35 -22.49 0.37
N MET A 492 -9.29 -21.27 0.90
CA MET A 492 -10.43 -20.37 0.96
C MET A 492 -10.94 -20.02 -0.44
N TRP A 493 -12.22 -19.76 -0.54
CA TRP A 493 -12.89 -19.27 -1.75
C TRP A 493 -13.77 -18.06 -1.40
N GLY A 494 -14.02 -17.21 -2.38
CA GLY A 494 -14.82 -16.00 -2.20
C GLY A 494 -14.74 -15.11 -3.44
N ALA A 495 -15.76 -14.29 -3.61
CA ALA A 495 -15.87 -13.34 -4.70
C ALA A 495 -14.97 -12.10 -4.51
N ASP A 496 -15.05 -11.13 -5.43
CA ASP A 496 -14.30 -9.89 -5.36
C ASP A 496 -14.71 -9.02 -4.17
N ASP A 497 -13.89 -8.02 -3.87
CA ASP A 497 -14.13 -7.00 -2.86
C ASP A 497 -15.63 -6.61 -2.70
N PRO A 498 -16.14 -6.49 -1.47
CA PRO A 498 -15.45 -6.51 -0.16
C PRO A 498 -15.54 -7.82 0.61
N ASP A 499 -16.12 -8.87 0.07
CA ASP A 499 -16.45 -10.08 0.84
C ASP A 499 -15.25 -11.00 1.11
N CYS A 500 -14.28 -11.07 0.22
CA CYS A 500 -13.13 -11.96 0.39
C CYS A 500 -11.83 -11.29 0.84
N ARG A 501 -11.91 -10.04 1.24
CA ARG A 501 -10.78 -9.31 1.83
C ARG A 501 -10.30 -9.90 3.12
#